data_9acddc73018fc5603fa7b3f59e80d794
#
_entry.id   9acddc73018fc5603fa7b3f59e80d794
#
_cell.length_a   1.000
_cell.length_b   1.000
_cell.length_c   1.000
_cell.angle_alpha   90.00
_cell.angle_beta   90.00
_cell.angle_gamma   90.00
#
_symmetry.space_group_name_H-M   'P 1'
#
loop_
_entity.id
_entity.type
_entity.pdbx_description
1 polymer ?
#
loop_
_entity_poly.entity_id
_entity_poly.type
_entity_poly.pdbx_seq_one_letter_code
_entity_poly.pdbx_strand_id
1 'polypeptide(L)'
;MKPRIAFVTGGFSAEAEISYKSAITIENNIDKEKWDLYKIDINPKGWFYESPTGEKVLVDKNDFSIVISDEKITFAAVLIGIHGTPGEDGKLQSYFDLMNLPYTSCDATTSALTFNKRYTIAVASSGGINVSRSVLLFKNDNLSPDELVKGLNFPVFVKPNNGGSSIGMSKVNSSSDELGVAIEKAFNEDHQVLVEEFIKGREFTIGVFKSKGEIIALPITEVISKKDFFDYEAKYLGASEEVTPAKVEESIAEKIREEATKAYKIFNCKGIVRIDFIYNEADSKPYMLEINTVPGQSEASIVPQQVRAMGWNLTQFYTALIEDCLQN
;
A
#
# COMPACT_ATOMS: atom_id res chain seq x y z
N MET A 1 27.21 -6.44 19.29
CA MET A 1 26.82 -6.90 17.95
C MET A 1 25.72 -5.98 17.45
N LYS A 2 25.70 -5.65 16.16
CA LYS A 2 24.61 -4.91 15.55
C LYS A 2 23.32 -5.77 15.56
N PRO A 3 22.13 -5.19 15.75
CA PRO A 3 20.89 -5.95 15.59
C PRO A 3 20.77 -6.50 14.17
N ARG A 4 20.40 -7.78 14.07
CA ARG A 4 20.16 -8.47 12.80
C ARG A 4 18.74 -8.19 12.34
N ILE A 5 18.58 -7.62 11.15
CA ILE A 5 17.28 -7.27 10.55
C ILE A 5 17.04 -8.18 9.35
N ALA A 6 15.95 -8.92 9.38
CA ALA A 6 15.49 -9.62 8.20
C ALA A 6 14.78 -8.63 7.26
N PHE A 7 15.24 -8.51 6.04
CA PHE A 7 14.55 -7.74 5.01
C PHE A 7 13.84 -8.69 4.06
N VAL A 8 12.50 -8.70 4.10
CA VAL A 8 11.70 -9.60 3.27
C VAL A 8 11.25 -8.90 1.99
N THR A 9 11.43 -9.58 0.86
CA THR A 9 11.06 -9.14 -0.49
C THR A 9 10.44 -10.29 -1.29
N GLY A 10 10.01 -10.06 -2.53
CA GLY A 10 9.33 -11.05 -3.36
C GLY A 10 7.83 -10.92 -3.31
N GLY A 11 7.12 -12.00 -3.04
CA GLY A 11 5.65 -12.05 -2.97
C GLY A 11 5.05 -13.17 -3.82
N PHE A 12 3.72 -13.31 -3.77
CA PHE A 12 2.97 -14.37 -4.46
C PHE A 12 2.08 -13.83 -5.58
N SER A 13 2.12 -12.52 -5.84
CA SER A 13 1.36 -11.86 -6.91
C SER A 13 2.29 -11.31 -8.00
N ALA A 14 1.72 -10.76 -9.06
CA ALA A 14 2.46 -10.06 -10.10
C ALA A 14 3.23 -8.83 -9.57
N GLU A 15 2.88 -8.34 -8.37
CA GLU A 15 3.56 -7.22 -7.73
C GLU A 15 4.95 -7.58 -7.15
N ALA A 16 5.34 -8.87 -7.17
CA ALA A 16 6.68 -9.31 -6.77
C ALA A 16 7.80 -8.59 -7.54
N GLU A 17 7.58 -8.25 -8.81
CA GLU A 17 8.55 -7.48 -9.60
C GLU A 17 8.79 -6.08 -9.01
N ILE A 18 7.74 -5.46 -8.46
CA ILE A 18 7.83 -4.15 -7.80
C ILE A 18 8.57 -4.30 -6.47
N SER A 19 8.32 -5.39 -5.73
CA SER A 19 9.05 -5.73 -4.51
C SER A 19 10.56 -5.84 -4.76
N TYR A 20 10.98 -6.54 -5.81
CA TYR A 20 12.40 -6.67 -6.17
C TYR A 20 13.03 -5.33 -6.58
N LYS A 21 12.32 -4.45 -7.29
CA LYS A 21 12.81 -3.10 -7.62
C LYS A 21 12.96 -2.25 -6.36
N SER A 22 12.00 -2.30 -5.45
CA SER A 22 12.04 -1.64 -4.14
C SER A 22 13.20 -2.15 -3.30
N ALA A 23 13.49 -3.46 -3.36
CA ALA A 23 14.56 -4.08 -2.60
C ALA A 23 15.94 -3.49 -2.91
N ILE A 24 16.22 -3.19 -4.17
CA ILE A 24 17.50 -2.58 -4.58
C ILE A 24 17.71 -1.23 -3.88
N THR A 25 16.67 -0.40 -3.85
CA THR A 25 16.76 0.92 -3.22
C THR A 25 16.90 0.80 -1.70
N ILE A 26 16.15 -0.11 -1.06
CA ILE A 26 16.22 -0.33 0.38
C ILE A 26 17.61 -0.82 0.76
N GLU A 27 18.16 -1.86 0.13
CA GLU A 27 19.49 -2.42 0.42
C GLU A 27 20.62 -1.40 0.28
N ASN A 28 20.49 -0.49 -0.73
CA ASN A 28 21.49 0.56 -0.96
C ASN A 28 21.43 1.69 0.08
N ASN A 29 20.31 1.83 0.79
CA ASN A 29 20.08 2.94 1.72
C ASN A 29 19.90 2.49 3.18
N ILE A 30 20.10 1.24 3.52
CA ILE A 30 20.16 0.80 4.93
C ILE A 30 21.47 1.28 5.57
N ASP A 31 21.37 1.76 6.80
CA ASP A 31 22.53 2.13 7.63
C ASP A 31 23.28 0.87 8.08
N LYS A 32 24.30 0.48 7.32
CA LYS A 32 25.12 -0.70 7.58
C LYS A 32 26.01 -0.55 8.82
N GLU A 33 26.17 0.66 9.37
CA GLU A 33 26.86 0.85 10.64
C GLU A 33 25.96 0.51 11.83
N LYS A 34 24.65 0.67 11.69
CA LYS A 34 23.67 0.35 12.73
C LYS A 34 23.12 -1.07 12.64
N TRP A 35 22.88 -1.61 11.44
CA TRP A 35 22.13 -2.83 11.21
C TRP A 35 22.91 -3.87 10.41
N ASP A 36 22.78 -5.14 10.78
CA ASP A 36 23.15 -6.28 9.94
C ASP A 36 21.92 -6.75 9.17
N LEU A 37 21.87 -6.47 7.85
CA LEU A 37 20.73 -6.77 6.99
C LEU A 37 20.83 -8.13 6.33
N TYR A 38 19.77 -8.93 6.43
CA TYR A 38 19.64 -10.24 5.79
C TYR A 38 18.44 -10.20 4.84
N LYS A 39 18.69 -10.19 3.52
CA LYS A 39 17.64 -10.21 2.53
C LYS A 39 17.06 -11.61 2.39
N ILE A 40 15.74 -11.72 2.59
CA ILE A 40 14.98 -12.97 2.48
C ILE A 40 13.98 -12.82 1.34
N ASP A 41 14.12 -13.67 0.33
CA ASP A 41 13.17 -13.77 -0.78
C ASP A 41 12.06 -14.76 -0.39
N ILE A 42 10.83 -14.22 -0.31
CA ILE A 42 9.61 -15.00 -0.04
C ILE A 42 8.85 -15.14 -1.35
N ASN A 43 8.84 -16.35 -1.90
CA ASN A 43 8.19 -16.63 -3.17
C ASN A 43 7.49 -18.01 -3.16
N PRO A 44 6.68 -18.39 -4.18
CA PRO A 44 5.96 -19.66 -4.20
C PRO A 44 6.84 -20.92 -4.11
N LYS A 45 8.14 -20.83 -4.42
CA LYS A 45 9.08 -21.96 -4.33
C LYS A 45 9.63 -22.14 -2.93
N GLY A 46 9.57 -21.12 -2.07
CA GLY A 46 10.10 -21.17 -0.71
C GLY A 46 10.52 -19.80 -0.18
N TRP A 47 11.12 -19.81 1.00
CA TRP A 47 11.65 -18.63 1.68
C TRP A 47 13.16 -18.81 1.79
N PHE A 48 13.91 -17.92 1.16
CA PHE A 48 15.36 -18.10 1.02
C PHE A 48 16.09 -16.82 1.41
N TYR A 49 17.09 -16.97 2.27
CA TYR A 49 18.15 -16.00 2.38
C TYR A 49 19.13 -16.19 1.22
N GLU A 50 19.48 -15.14 0.53
CA GLU A 50 20.51 -15.13 -0.49
C GLU A 50 21.75 -14.42 0.05
N SER A 51 22.83 -15.20 0.20
CA SER A 51 24.10 -14.66 0.68
C SER A 51 24.75 -13.74 -0.37
N PRO A 52 25.69 -12.86 0.03
CA PRO A 52 26.43 -12.02 -0.93
C PRO A 52 27.22 -12.84 -1.97
N THR A 53 27.49 -14.11 -1.70
CA THR A 53 28.16 -15.05 -2.62
C THR A 53 27.18 -15.80 -3.52
N GLY A 54 25.87 -15.53 -3.41
CA GLY A 54 24.81 -16.18 -4.20
C GLY A 54 24.35 -17.54 -3.66
N GLU A 55 24.85 -17.97 -2.49
CA GLU A 55 24.34 -19.15 -1.82
C GLU A 55 22.93 -18.91 -1.28
N LYS A 56 22.01 -19.85 -1.54
CA LYS A 56 20.62 -19.80 -1.04
C LYS A 56 20.47 -20.71 0.17
N VAL A 57 20.12 -20.10 1.29
CA VAL A 57 19.86 -20.79 2.56
C VAL A 57 18.35 -20.76 2.82
N LEU A 58 17.77 -21.93 3.10
CA LEU A 58 16.35 -22.06 3.41
C LEU A 58 16.04 -21.47 4.81
N VAL A 59 14.99 -20.68 4.89
CA VAL A 59 14.48 -20.15 6.18
C VAL A 59 13.72 -21.27 6.90
N ASP A 60 14.04 -21.50 8.16
CA ASP A 60 13.22 -22.33 9.04
C ASP A 60 11.94 -21.55 9.41
N LYS A 61 10.80 -22.00 8.88
CA LYS A 61 9.52 -21.35 9.12
C LYS A 61 8.94 -21.60 10.52
N ASN A 62 9.53 -22.47 11.31
CA ASN A 62 9.07 -22.72 12.68
C ASN A 62 9.43 -21.58 13.63
N ASP A 63 10.55 -20.88 13.34
CA ASP A 63 11.02 -19.77 14.18
C ASP A 63 11.65 -18.61 13.41
N PHE A 64 11.48 -18.59 12.09
CA PHE A 64 11.99 -17.59 11.17
C PHE A 64 13.51 -17.38 11.31
N SER A 65 14.26 -18.46 11.41
CA SER A 65 15.73 -18.46 11.49
C SER A 65 16.38 -19.01 10.23
N ILE A 66 17.68 -18.76 10.08
CA ILE A 66 18.53 -19.37 9.06
C ILE A 66 19.75 -19.98 9.72
N VAL A 67 20.39 -20.96 9.07
CA VAL A 67 21.65 -21.55 9.54
C VAL A 67 22.73 -21.29 8.50
N ILE A 68 23.77 -20.56 8.88
CA ILE A 68 24.94 -20.26 8.04
C ILE A 68 26.19 -20.77 8.75
N SER A 69 26.98 -21.65 8.11
CA SER A 69 28.20 -22.20 8.67
C SER A 69 28.01 -22.79 10.09
N ASP A 70 26.91 -23.55 10.27
CA ASP A 70 26.49 -24.16 11.54
C ASP A 70 26.09 -23.17 12.65
N GLU A 71 26.05 -21.86 12.36
CA GLU A 71 25.52 -20.85 13.29
C GLU A 71 24.05 -20.59 12.98
N LYS A 72 23.16 -20.71 13.99
CA LYS A 72 21.78 -20.31 13.91
C LYS A 72 21.66 -18.80 14.06
N ILE A 73 21.07 -18.16 13.06
CA ILE A 73 20.85 -16.71 13.00
C ILE A 73 19.38 -16.43 13.19
N THR A 74 19.06 -15.62 14.20
CA THR A 74 17.73 -15.08 14.50
C THR A 74 17.73 -13.57 14.29
N PHE A 75 16.56 -12.98 14.16
CA PHE A 75 16.40 -11.56 13.82
C PHE A 75 15.77 -10.78 14.96
N ALA A 76 16.18 -9.53 15.11
CA ALA A 76 15.59 -8.59 16.08
C ALA A 76 14.30 -7.97 15.57
N ALA A 77 14.18 -7.78 14.25
CA ALA A 77 12.98 -7.26 13.59
C ALA A 77 12.98 -7.66 12.12
N VAL A 78 11.81 -7.45 11.48
CA VAL A 78 11.61 -7.65 10.03
C VAL A 78 11.29 -6.33 9.36
N LEU A 79 12.06 -5.96 8.34
CA LEU A 79 11.74 -4.91 7.39
C LEU A 79 10.91 -5.51 6.26
N ILE A 80 9.63 -5.15 6.16
CA ILE A 80 8.73 -5.68 5.13
C ILE A 80 8.79 -4.82 3.89
N GLY A 81 9.18 -5.43 2.75
CA GLY A 81 9.23 -4.83 1.43
C GLY A 81 8.49 -5.66 0.38
N ILE A 82 7.47 -6.41 0.76
CA ILE A 82 6.64 -7.22 -0.14
C ILE A 82 5.35 -6.48 -0.46
N HIS A 83 5.18 -6.10 -1.73
CA HIS A 83 3.94 -5.54 -2.25
C HIS A 83 2.93 -6.65 -2.54
N GLY A 84 1.65 -6.37 -2.29
CA GLY A 84 0.59 -7.36 -2.44
C GLY A 84 0.69 -8.50 -1.42
N THR A 85 0.15 -9.68 -1.79
CA THR A 85 0.17 -10.85 -0.92
C THR A 85 1.56 -11.51 -0.88
N PRO A 86 2.06 -11.94 0.29
CA PRO A 86 1.47 -11.94 1.62
C PRO A 86 1.86 -10.71 2.48
N GLY A 87 2.45 -9.67 1.89
CA GLY A 87 3.02 -8.52 2.61
C GLY A 87 2.02 -7.45 3.01
N GLU A 88 0.90 -7.31 2.27
CA GLU A 88 -0.11 -6.26 2.50
C GLU A 88 -1.46 -6.77 2.98
N ASP A 89 -1.69 -8.08 2.99
CA ASP A 89 -2.99 -8.69 3.30
C ASP A 89 -3.10 -9.29 4.72
N GLY A 90 -2.13 -8.99 5.59
CA GLY A 90 -2.09 -9.39 6.98
C GLY A 90 -1.57 -10.81 7.24
N LYS A 91 -1.32 -11.61 6.20
CA LYS A 91 -0.88 -13.01 6.36
C LYS A 91 0.52 -13.12 6.93
N LEU A 92 1.45 -12.35 6.39
CA LEU A 92 2.84 -12.35 6.85
C LEU A 92 2.96 -11.71 8.22
N GLN A 93 2.19 -10.65 8.48
CA GLN A 93 2.09 -10.01 9.78
C GLN A 93 1.59 -10.96 10.85
N SER A 94 0.50 -11.72 10.57
CA SER A 94 0.00 -12.75 11.50
C SER A 94 1.05 -13.81 11.83
N TYR A 95 1.86 -14.21 10.85
CA TYR A 95 2.94 -15.15 11.07
C TYR A 95 4.01 -14.58 12.02
N PHE A 96 4.42 -13.33 11.85
CA PHE A 96 5.38 -12.68 12.75
C PHE A 96 4.81 -12.38 14.13
N ASP A 97 3.51 -12.04 14.23
CA ASP A 97 2.82 -11.87 15.51
C ASP A 97 2.86 -13.13 16.36
N LEU A 98 2.63 -14.32 15.75
CA LEU A 98 2.73 -15.60 16.44
C LEU A 98 4.13 -15.90 16.98
N MET A 99 5.16 -15.29 16.42
CA MET A 99 6.57 -15.44 16.84
C MET A 99 7.05 -14.33 17.76
N ASN A 100 6.21 -13.35 18.08
CA ASN A 100 6.61 -12.13 18.78
C ASN A 100 7.80 -11.45 18.10
N LEU A 101 7.86 -11.45 16.77
CA LEU A 101 8.90 -10.84 15.97
C LEU A 101 8.42 -9.49 15.43
N PRO A 102 8.98 -8.35 15.87
CA PRO A 102 8.59 -7.03 15.42
C PRO A 102 8.81 -6.82 13.91
N TYR A 103 7.97 -6.01 13.26
CA TYR A 103 8.07 -5.71 11.83
C TYR A 103 7.64 -4.28 11.49
N THR A 104 8.11 -3.75 10.37
CA THR A 104 8.01 -2.32 10.00
C THR A 104 6.74 -1.91 9.27
N SER A 105 5.71 -2.76 9.17
CA SER A 105 4.43 -2.42 8.55
C SER A 105 3.30 -2.32 9.57
N CYS A 106 2.10 -2.00 9.09
CA CYS A 106 0.87 -2.15 9.86
C CYS A 106 0.71 -3.58 10.37
N ASP A 107 -0.02 -3.76 11.48
CA ASP A 107 -0.33 -5.08 12.02
C ASP A 107 -1.26 -5.88 11.10
N ALA A 108 -1.47 -7.16 11.44
CA ALA A 108 -2.27 -8.07 10.65
C ALA A 108 -3.70 -7.57 10.41
N THR A 109 -4.33 -6.99 11.43
CA THR A 109 -5.70 -6.48 11.34
C THR A 109 -5.78 -5.28 10.40
N THR A 110 -4.91 -4.29 10.58
CA THR A 110 -4.87 -3.08 9.74
C THR A 110 -4.55 -3.43 8.30
N SER A 111 -3.54 -4.30 8.06
CA SER A 111 -3.17 -4.75 6.73
C SER A 111 -4.32 -5.47 6.01
N ALA A 112 -5.01 -6.40 6.69
CA ALA A 112 -6.15 -7.10 6.11
C ALA A 112 -7.35 -6.17 5.83
N LEU A 113 -7.62 -5.19 6.72
CA LEU A 113 -8.68 -4.21 6.53
C LEU A 113 -8.40 -3.30 5.34
N THR A 114 -7.18 -2.76 5.23
CA THR A 114 -6.81 -1.80 4.18
C THR A 114 -6.66 -2.45 2.81
N PHE A 115 -6.32 -3.72 2.76
CA PHE A 115 -6.27 -4.50 1.52
C PHE A 115 -7.66 -4.76 0.92
N ASN A 116 -8.71 -4.78 1.77
CA ASN A 116 -10.10 -4.96 1.38
C ASN A 116 -10.80 -3.60 1.26
N LYS A 117 -11.10 -3.16 0.03
CA LYS A 117 -11.66 -1.83 -0.26
C LYS A 117 -12.96 -1.54 0.49
N ARG A 118 -13.85 -2.52 0.58
CA ARG A 118 -15.13 -2.40 1.32
C ARG A 118 -14.88 -2.10 2.80
N TYR A 119 -13.98 -2.85 3.43
CA TYR A 119 -13.69 -2.65 4.85
C TYR A 119 -12.98 -1.32 5.08
N THR A 120 -12.07 -0.94 4.19
CA THR A 120 -11.42 0.38 4.21
C THR A 120 -12.46 1.51 4.18
N ILE A 121 -13.40 1.47 3.24
CA ILE A 121 -14.46 2.48 3.12
C ILE A 121 -15.35 2.51 4.36
N ALA A 122 -15.74 1.35 4.89
CA ALA A 122 -16.60 1.26 6.07
C ALA A 122 -15.93 1.87 7.30
N VAL A 123 -14.66 1.55 7.56
CA VAL A 123 -13.90 2.09 8.69
C VAL A 123 -13.63 3.58 8.51
N ALA A 124 -13.23 4.02 7.32
CA ALA A 124 -13.00 5.43 7.01
C ALA A 124 -14.26 6.27 7.23
N SER A 125 -15.39 5.84 6.68
CA SER A 125 -16.68 6.51 6.83
C SER A 125 -17.12 6.59 8.29
N SER A 126 -17.00 5.50 9.04
CA SER A 126 -17.29 5.48 10.49
C SER A 126 -16.40 6.42 11.28
N GLY A 127 -15.16 6.61 10.85
CA GLY A 127 -14.21 7.57 11.42
C GLY A 127 -14.41 9.01 10.92
N GLY A 128 -15.43 9.28 10.10
CA GLY A 128 -15.73 10.62 9.58
C GLY A 128 -14.72 11.11 8.54
N ILE A 129 -14.11 10.19 7.78
CA ILE A 129 -13.31 10.48 6.58
C ILE A 129 -14.25 10.41 5.38
N ASN A 130 -14.15 11.39 4.46
CA ASN A 130 -14.99 11.36 3.26
C ASN A 130 -14.50 10.24 2.34
N VAL A 131 -15.45 9.45 1.85
CA VAL A 131 -15.26 8.37 0.88
C VAL A 131 -16.35 8.43 -0.17
N SER A 132 -16.13 7.79 -1.32
CA SER A 132 -17.17 7.71 -2.35
C SER A 132 -18.35 6.86 -1.88
N ARG A 133 -19.56 7.20 -2.34
CA ARG A 133 -20.72 6.30 -2.21
C ARG A 133 -20.48 5.06 -3.05
N SER A 134 -20.78 3.91 -2.47
CA SER A 134 -20.47 2.64 -3.11
C SER A 134 -21.50 1.57 -2.78
N VAL A 135 -21.55 0.55 -3.65
CA VAL A 135 -22.32 -0.68 -3.47
C VAL A 135 -21.37 -1.87 -3.65
N LEU A 136 -21.50 -2.85 -2.77
CA LEU A 136 -20.80 -4.12 -2.89
C LEU A 136 -21.70 -5.14 -3.60
N LEU A 137 -21.14 -5.82 -4.61
CA LEU A 137 -21.80 -6.86 -5.37
C LEU A 137 -21.15 -8.21 -5.07
N PHE A 138 -21.97 -9.23 -5.04
CA PHE A 138 -21.53 -10.64 -4.90
C PHE A 138 -21.81 -11.40 -6.20
N LYS A 139 -20.95 -12.34 -6.55
CA LYS A 139 -21.01 -13.07 -7.83
C LYS A 139 -22.35 -13.81 -8.07
N ASN A 140 -23.10 -14.09 -7.01
CA ASN A 140 -24.36 -14.82 -7.06
C ASN A 140 -25.59 -13.92 -6.83
N ASP A 141 -25.45 -12.61 -6.89
CA ASP A 141 -26.58 -11.70 -6.81
C ASP A 141 -27.49 -11.90 -8.04
N ASN A 142 -28.80 -12.10 -7.81
CA ASN A 142 -29.78 -12.38 -8.85
C ASN A 142 -30.50 -11.11 -9.37
N LEU A 143 -29.91 -9.93 -9.17
CA LEU A 143 -30.46 -8.66 -9.62
C LEU A 143 -29.78 -8.21 -10.92
N SER A 144 -30.48 -7.44 -11.73
CA SER A 144 -29.87 -6.82 -12.90
C SER A 144 -28.79 -5.81 -12.49
N PRO A 145 -27.78 -5.52 -13.34
CA PRO A 145 -26.75 -4.53 -13.04
C PRO A 145 -27.32 -3.17 -12.60
N ASP A 146 -28.37 -2.68 -13.25
CA ASP A 146 -29.01 -1.40 -12.90
C ASP A 146 -29.71 -1.44 -11.53
N GLU A 147 -30.30 -2.57 -11.14
CA GLU A 147 -30.88 -2.74 -9.80
C GLU A 147 -29.81 -2.80 -8.73
N LEU A 148 -28.67 -3.43 -9.02
CA LEU A 148 -27.54 -3.58 -8.09
C LEU A 148 -26.92 -2.23 -7.74
N VAL A 149 -26.84 -1.29 -8.69
CA VAL A 149 -26.26 0.04 -8.48
C VAL A 149 -27.28 1.14 -8.26
N LYS A 150 -28.55 0.77 -8.02
CA LYS A 150 -29.62 1.73 -7.77
C LYS A 150 -29.27 2.71 -6.66
N GLY A 151 -29.35 3.99 -6.98
CA GLY A 151 -29.04 5.08 -6.04
C GLY A 151 -27.60 5.59 -6.12
N LEU A 152 -26.74 5.03 -6.99
CA LEU A 152 -25.48 5.65 -7.37
C LEU A 152 -25.67 6.60 -8.56
N ASN A 153 -24.85 7.65 -8.59
CA ASN A 153 -24.78 8.60 -9.70
C ASN A 153 -23.63 8.21 -10.63
N PHE A 154 -23.92 8.19 -11.94
CA PHE A 154 -22.88 7.99 -12.95
C PHE A 154 -22.09 9.28 -13.21
N PRO A 155 -20.81 9.19 -13.59
CA PRO A 155 -20.05 7.96 -13.84
C PRO A 155 -19.76 7.17 -12.58
N VAL A 156 -19.50 5.86 -12.72
CA VAL A 156 -19.07 4.98 -11.64
C VAL A 156 -17.76 4.26 -11.99
N PHE A 157 -17.01 3.88 -10.96
CA PHE A 157 -15.93 2.91 -11.07
C PHE A 157 -16.39 1.54 -10.61
N VAL A 158 -16.12 0.53 -11.42
CA VAL A 158 -16.32 -0.89 -11.10
C VAL A 158 -14.95 -1.51 -10.89
N LYS A 159 -14.71 -2.13 -9.74
CA LYS A 159 -13.40 -2.67 -9.36
C LYS A 159 -13.52 -3.92 -8.50
N PRO A 160 -12.57 -4.87 -8.58
CA PRO A 160 -12.45 -5.96 -7.61
C PRO A 160 -12.31 -5.40 -6.21
N ASN A 161 -12.91 -6.06 -5.23
CA ASN A 161 -12.85 -5.61 -3.83
C ASN A 161 -11.46 -5.74 -3.22
N ASN A 162 -10.74 -6.83 -3.54
CA ASN A 162 -9.35 -7.07 -3.15
C ASN A 162 -8.42 -6.91 -4.35
N GLY A 163 -7.14 -6.67 -4.07
CA GLY A 163 -6.11 -6.51 -5.09
C GLY A 163 -5.72 -5.05 -5.35
N GLY A 164 -4.64 -4.89 -6.08
CA GLY A 164 -3.97 -3.63 -6.37
C GLY A 164 -3.84 -3.34 -7.87
N SER A 165 -3.03 -2.33 -8.18
CA SER A 165 -2.57 -2.02 -9.55
C SER A 165 -3.67 -1.76 -10.58
N SER A 166 -4.89 -1.41 -10.15
CA SER A 166 -6.05 -1.14 -11.02
C SER A 166 -6.45 -2.32 -11.95
N ILE A 167 -6.04 -3.55 -11.63
CA ILE A 167 -6.40 -4.75 -12.40
C ILE A 167 -7.91 -5.00 -12.27
N GLY A 168 -8.57 -5.29 -13.39
CA GLY A 168 -10.03 -5.52 -13.41
C GLY A 168 -10.90 -4.27 -13.26
N MET A 169 -10.31 -3.09 -13.06
CA MET A 169 -11.06 -1.83 -12.92
C MET A 169 -11.60 -1.32 -14.25
N SER A 170 -12.76 -0.69 -14.21
CA SER A 170 -13.39 -0.01 -15.35
C SER A 170 -14.15 1.23 -14.88
N LYS A 171 -14.09 2.31 -15.69
CA LYS A 171 -14.96 3.49 -15.54
C LYS A 171 -16.17 3.32 -16.46
N VAL A 172 -17.37 3.48 -15.94
CA VAL A 172 -18.62 3.37 -16.66
C VAL A 172 -19.32 4.71 -16.62
N ASN A 173 -19.58 5.29 -17.81
CA ASN A 173 -20.16 6.63 -17.92
C ASN A 173 -21.70 6.66 -17.91
N SER A 174 -22.33 5.56 -18.32
CA SER A 174 -23.78 5.42 -18.34
C SER A 174 -24.19 3.99 -17.99
N SER A 175 -25.49 3.79 -17.70
CA SER A 175 -26.03 2.47 -17.34
C SER A 175 -26.07 1.49 -18.52
N SER A 176 -26.46 0.27 -18.25
CA SER A 176 -26.81 -0.90 -19.03
C SER A 176 -25.66 -1.78 -19.53
N ASP A 177 -25.34 -1.75 -20.82
CA ASP A 177 -24.47 -2.77 -21.42
C ASP A 177 -23.01 -2.67 -20.95
N GLU A 178 -22.48 -1.44 -20.80
CA GLU A 178 -21.11 -1.20 -20.30
C GLU A 178 -20.96 -1.64 -18.83
N LEU A 179 -22.00 -1.43 -18.00
CA LEU A 179 -21.97 -1.78 -16.60
C LEU A 179 -21.87 -3.30 -16.39
N GLY A 180 -22.67 -4.08 -17.11
CA GLY A 180 -22.64 -5.54 -17.07
C GLY A 180 -21.27 -6.09 -17.44
N VAL A 181 -20.68 -5.62 -18.55
CA VAL A 181 -19.34 -6.01 -18.99
C VAL A 181 -18.27 -5.65 -17.94
N ALA A 182 -18.35 -4.45 -17.35
CA ALA A 182 -17.41 -4.01 -16.33
C ALA A 182 -17.51 -4.87 -15.05
N ILE A 183 -18.72 -5.23 -14.62
CA ILE A 183 -18.97 -6.09 -13.46
C ILE A 183 -18.40 -7.50 -13.71
N GLU A 184 -18.67 -8.10 -14.87
CA GLU A 184 -18.13 -9.41 -15.24
C GLU A 184 -16.60 -9.40 -15.26
N LYS A 185 -15.99 -8.37 -15.86
CA LYS A 185 -14.54 -8.20 -15.86
C LYS A 185 -13.96 -8.17 -14.45
N ALA A 186 -14.58 -7.44 -13.53
CA ALA A 186 -14.14 -7.35 -12.15
C ALA A 186 -14.34 -8.67 -11.39
N PHE A 187 -15.43 -9.42 -11.67
CA PHE A 187 -15.68 -10.76 -11.10
C PHE A 187 -14.72 -11.83 -11.60
N ASN A 188 -13.98 -11.61 -12.68
CA ASN A 188 -12.90 -12.52 -13.08
C ASN A 188 -11.69 -12.44 -12.14
N GLU A 189 -11.53 -11.31 -11.44
CA GLU A 189 -10.42 -11.07 -10.52
C GLU A 189 -10.78 -11.35 -9.05
N ASP A 190 -12.05 -11.11 -8.64
CA ASP A 190 -12.52 -11.31 -7.27
C ASP A 190 -13.98 -11.78 -7.26
N HIS A 191 -14.37 -12.51 -6.22
CA HIS A 191 -15.77 -12.88 -5.97
C HIS A 191 -16.63 -11.77 -5.39
N GLN A 192 -16.03 -10.62 -5.03
CA GLN A 192 -16.67 -9.39 -4.58
C GLN A 192 -16.25 -8.23 -5.48
N VAL A 193 -17.22 -7.44 -5.91
CA VAL A 193 -17.00 -6.26 -6.77
C VAL A 193 -17.55 -5.03 -6.08
N LEU A 194 -16.76 -3.97 -6.04
CA LEU A 194 -17.16 -2.68 -5.52
C LEU A 194 -17.49 -1.75 -6.69
N VAL A 195 -18.68 -1.14 -6.66
CA VAL A 195 -19.09 -0.09 -7.59
C VAL A 195 -19.18 1.21 -6.82
N GLU A 196 -18.41 2.22 -7.25
CA GLU A 196 -18.27 3.51 -6.57
C GLU A 196 -18.62 4.67 -7.49
N GLU A 197 -19.28 5.71 -6.94
CA GLU A 197 -19.46 6.98 -7.66
C GLU A 197 -18.10 7.61 -8.00
N PHE A 198 -17.96 8.11 -9.20
CA PHE A 198 -16.79 8.87 -9.62
C PHE A 198 -16.75 10.23 -8.91
N ILE A 199 -15.66 10.51 -8.22
CA ILE A 199 -15.42 11.82 -7.64
C ILE A 199 -14.54 12.62 -8.61
N LYS A 200 -15.07 13.73 -9.10
CA LYS A 200 -14.33 14.66 -9.96
C LYS A 200 -13.42 15.51 -9.08
N GLY A 201 -12.13 15.56 -9.40
CA GLY A 201 -11.17 16.36 -8.65
C GLY A 201 -9.75 16.11 -9.08
N ARG A 202 -8.81 16.66 -8.30
CA ARG A 202 -7.37 16.46 -8.44
C ARG A 202 -6.94 15.30 -7.54
N GLU A 203 -6.08 14.43 -8.06
CA GLU A 203 -5.58 13.26 -7.33
C GLU A 203 -4.29 13.61 -6.58
N PHE A 204 -4.29 13.31 -5.29
CA PHE A 204 -3.14 13.51 -4.41
C PHE A 204 -2.82 12.24 -3.65
N THR A 205 -1.54 12.05 -3.39
CA THR A 205 -1.08 10.94 -2.57
C THR A 205 -0.07 11.42 -1.55
N ILE A 206 -0.10 10.82 -0.37
CA ILE A 206 0.71 11.25 0.77
C ILE A 206 1.20 10.06 1.58
N GLY A 207 2.52 10.01 1.82
CA GLY A 207 3.12 9.08 2.78
C GLY A 207 2.92 9.58 4.21
N VAL A 208 2.57 8.66 5.12
CA VAL A 208 2.48 8.95 6.55
C VAL A 208 3.19 7.84 7.32
N PHE A 209 4.03 8.21 8.26
CA PHE A 209 4.75 7.25 9.11
C PHE A 209 4.89 7.77 10.54
N LYS A 210 5.36 6.89 11.43
CA LYS A 210 5.63 7.26 12.82
C LYS A 210 7.14 7.23 13.08
N SER A 211 7.63 8.22 13.80
CA SER A 211 9.00 8.27 14.28
C SER A 211 9.05 8.94 15.65
N LYS A 212 9.75 8.31 16.59
CA LYS A 212 9.90 8.83 17.98
C LYS A 212 8.58 9.19 18.66
N GLY A 213 7.53 8.41 18.37
CA GLY A 213 6.20 8.61 18.93
C GLY A 213 5.32 9.62 18.18
N GLU A 214 5.87 10.37 17.21
CA GLU A 214 5.15 11.38 16.44
C GLU A 214 4.73 10.85 15.06
N ILE A 215 3.53 11.21 14.61
CA ILE A 215 3.04 10.92 13.26
C ILE A 215 3.54 12.02 12.33
N ILE A 216 4.25 11.63 11.29
CA ILE A 216 4.85 12.52 10.30
C ILE A 216 4.14 12.30 8.97
N ALA A 217 3.51 13.34 8.45
CA ALA A 217 2.96 13.39 7.10
C ALA A 217 4.01 13.97 6.14
N LEU A 218 4.35 13.22 5.10
CA LEU A 218 5.31 13.63 4.08
C LEU A 218 4.73 14.76 3.19
N PRO A 219 5.56 15.47 2.41
CA PRO A 219 5.07 16.37 1.38
C PRO A 219 4.15 15.62 0.41
N ILE A 220 3.00 16.22 0.07
CA ILE A 220 2.04 15.62 -0.84
C ILE A 220 2.59 15.57 -2.28
N THR A 221 2.18 14.54 -3.02
CA THR A 221 2.42 14.40 -4.46
C THR A 221 1.09 14.54 -5.19
N GLU A 222 1.05 15.33 -6.26
CA GLU A 222 -0.07 15.33 -7.20
C GLU A 222 0.17 14.31 -8.30
N VAL A 223 -0.86 13.51 -8.59
CA VAL A 223 -0.86 12.54 -9.67
C VAL A 223 -1.72 13.07 -10.82
N ILE A 224 -1.08 13.48 -11.91
CA ILE A 224 -1.75 14.07 -13.07
C ILE A 224 -1.86 13.01 -14.15
N SER A 225 -3.06 12.45 -14.34
CA SER A 225 -3.31 11.49 -15.42
C SER A 225 -3.43 12.21 -16.76
N LYS A 226 -2.75 11.68 -17.79
CA LYS A 226 -2.94 12.11 -19.20
C LYS A 226 -4.16 11.48 -19.87
N LYS A 227 -4.80 10.53 -19.18
CA LYS A 227 -6.04 9.85 -19.56
C LYS A 227 -7.19 10.28 -18.66
N ASP A 228 -8.42 9.94 -19.03
CA ASP A 228 -9.61 10.25 -18.24
C ASP A 228 -9.64 9.63 -16.84
N PHE A 229 -8.77 8.65 -16.56
CA PHE A 229 -8.53 8.07 -15.23
C PHE A 229 -7.19 7.32 -15.15
N PHE A 230 -6.72 7.07 -13.92
CA PHE A 230 -5.44 6.46 -13.61
C PHE A 230 -5.54 4.93 -13.63
N ASP A 231 -5.48 4.31 -14.82
CA ASP A 231 -5.50 2.86 -15.02
C ASP A 231 -4.11 2.20 -14.84
N TYR A 232 -4.06 0.87 -15.03
CA TYR A 232 -2.81 0.11 -14.95
C TYR A 232 -1.74 0.65 -15.93
N GLU A 233 -2.13 1.00 -17.15
CA GLU A 233 -1.21 1.55 -18.14
C GLU A 233 -0.69 2.92 -17.72
N ALA A 234 -1.56 3.75 -17.11
CA ALA A 234 -1.15 5.04 -16.59
C ALA A 234 -0.14 4.90 -15.44
N LYS A 235 -0.33 3.91 -14.56
CA LYS A 235 0.58 3.64 -13.42
C LYS A 235 1.98 3.17 -13.83
N TYR A 236 2.07 2.31 -14.87
CA TYR A 236 3.32 1.60 -15.15
C TYR A 236 3.95 1.92 -16.52
N LEU A 237 3.22 2.56 -17.45
CA LEU A 237 3.70 2.88 -18.79
C LEU A 237 3.95 4.39 -19.02
N GLY A 238 4.04 5.20 -17.94
CA GLY A 238 4.39 6.61 -18.03
C GLY A 238 3.29 7.52 -18.58
N ALA A 239 2.02 7.10 -18.48
CA ALA A 239 0.87 7.90 -18.88
C ALA A 239 0.38 8.86 -17.78
N SER A 240 1.11 8.98 -16.67
CA SER A 240 0.89 9.95 -15.59
C SER A 240 2.14 10.78 -15.33
N GLU A 241 1.94 11.96 -14.78
CA GLU A 241 2.98 12.82 -14.25
C GLU A 241 2.79 12.91 -12.73
N GLU A 242 3.87 12.65 -11.99
CA GLU A 242 3.91 12.77 -10.53
C GLU A 242 4.70 14.03 -10.16
N VAL A 243 4.05 14.96 -9.48
CA VAL A 243 4.67 16.23 -9.06
C VAL A 243 4.88 16.23 -7.56
N THR A 244 6.11 16.09 -7.11
CA THR A 244 6.53 16.07 -5.71
C THR A 244 7.55 17.18 -5.39
N PRO A 245 7.29 18.11 -4.43
CA PRO A 245 6.00 18.36 -3.79
C PRO A 245 4.97 18.92 -4.78
N ALA A 246 3.71 18.64 -4.51
CA ALA A 246 2.60 19.13 -5.34
C ALA A 246 2.56 20.65 -5.38
N LYS A 247 2.27 21.22 -6.55
CA LYS A 247 2.04 22.66 -6.73
C LYS A 247 0.58 23.01 -6.47
N VAL A 248 0.25 23.25 -5.22
CA VAL A 248 -1.12 23.47 -4.75
C VAL A 248 -1.15 24.52 -3.65
N GLU A 249 -2.29 25.16 -3.44
CA GLU A 249 -2.49 26.08 -2.33
C GLU A 249 -2.29 25.38 -0.99
N GLU A 250 -1.63 26.04 -0.03
CA GLU A 250 -1.33 25.48 1.28
C GLU A 250 -2.60 25.03 2.03
N SER A 251 -3.71 25.74 1.83
CA SER A 251 -5.01 25.36 2.42
C SER A 251 -5.53 24.00 1.95
N ILE A 252 -5.23 23.60 0.71
CA ILE A 252 -5.58 22.27 0.18
C ILE A 252 -4.60 21.23 0.72
N ALA A 253 -3.30 21.56 0.69
CA ALA A 253 -2.25 20.68 1.22
C ALA A 253 -2.51 20.32 2.70
N GLU A 254 -2.89 21.33 3.51
CA GLU A 254 -3.19 21.15 4.94
C GLU A 254 -4.38 20.21 5.16
N LYS A 255 -5.49 20.40 4.44
CA LYS A 255 -6.65 19.51 4.52
C LYS A 255 -6.30 18.05 4.21
N ILE A 256 -5.45 17.83 3.20
CA ILE A 256 -5.00 16.49 2.83
C ILE A 256 -4.12 15.88 3.94
N ARG A 257 -3.19 16.67 4.51
CA ARG A 257 -2.34 16.24 5.63
C ARG A 257 -3.15 15.91 6.88
N GLU A 258 -4.14 16.74 7.21
CA GLU A 258 -5.04 16.51 8.35
C GLU A 258 -5.84 15.20 8.18
N GLU A 259 -6.48 15.00 7.02
CA GLU A 259 -7.26 13.78 6.77
C GLU A 259 -6.35 12.53 6.68
N ALA A 260 -5.14 12.64 6.13
CA ALA A 260 -4.18 11.54 6.09
C ALA A 260 -3.69 11.16 7.50
N THR A 261 -3.37 12.15 8.33
CA THR A 261 -2.98 11.94 9.74
C THR A 261 -4.14 11.33 10.54
N LYS A 262 -5.37 11.77 10.29
CA LYS A 262 -6.59 11.22 10.88
C LYS A 262 -6.80 9.77 10.45
N ALA A 263 -6.65 9.46 9.15
CA ALA A 263 -6.72 8.10 8.64
C ALA A 263 -5.67 7.20 9.30
N TYR A 264 -4.41 7.64 9.38
CA TYR A 264 -3.34 6.90 10.03
C TYR A 264 -3.70 6.50 11.48
N LYS A 265 -4.32 7.42 12.23
CA LYS A 265 -4.78 7.17 13.61
C LYS A 265 -5.97 6.21 13.67
N ILE A 266 -7.01 6.43 12.85
CA ILE A 266 -8.26 5.65 12.84
C ILE A 266 -7.98 4.19 12.49
N PHE A 267 -7.12 3.95 11.50
CA PHE A 267 -6.74 2.61 11.08
C PHE A 267 -5.65 1.98 11.96
N ASN A 268 -5.20 2.68 13.02
CA ASN A 268 -4.09 2.21 13.87
C ASN A 268 -2.85 1.83 13.05
N CYS A 269 -2.53 2.64 12.04
CA CYS A 269 -1.41 2.36 11.14
C CYS A 269 -0.07 2.38 11.90
N LYS A 270 0.86 1.56 11.42
CA LYS A 270 2.26 1.49 11.86
C LYS A 270 3.18 1.51 10.65
N GLY A 271 4.45 1.85 10.87
CA GLY A 271 5.41 1.99 9.78
C GLY A 271 4.97 3.06 8.77
N ILE A 272 5.39 2.90 7.54
CA ILE A 272 5.00 3.80 6.43
C ILE A 272 3.75 3.29 5.73
N VAL A 273 2.78 4.18 5.54
CA VAL A 273 1.63 3.96 4.64
C VAL A 273 1.58 5.08 3.60
N ARG A 274 0.99 4.82 2.45
CA ARG A 274 0.65 5.84 1.46
C ARG A 274 -0.86 5.87 1.32
N ILE A 275 -1.43 7.06 1.44
CA ILE A 275 -2.87 7.28 1.39
C ILE A 275 -3.19 8.12 0.16
N ASP A 276 -4.11 7.65 -0.65
CA ASP A 276 -4.49 8.26 -1.92
C ASP A 276 -5.84 8.97 -1.77
N PHE A 277 -5.94 10.22 -2.27
CA PHE A 277 -7.10 11.09 -2.15
C PHE A 277 -7.48 11.72 -3.49
N ILE A 278 -8.78 11.93 -3.71
CA ILE A 278 -9.28 12.91 -4.68
C ILE A 278 -9.71 14.15 -3.89
N TYR A 279 -9.14 15.31 -4.22
CA TYR A 279 -9.64 16.60 -3.72
C TYR A 279 -10.71 17.12 -4.66
N ASN A 280 -11.94 17.14 -4.18
CA ASN A 280 -13.09 17.68 -4.93
C ASN A 280 -13.17 19.20 -4.73
N GLU A 281 -12.94 19.94 -5.80
CA GLU A 281 -12.96 21.42 -5.76
C GLU A 281 -14.35 21.99 -5.53
N ALA A 282 -15.43 21.27 -5.89
CA ALA A 282 -16.80 21.76 -5.79
C ALA A 282 -17.27 21.89 -4.33
N ASP A 283 -16.84 20.97 -3.46
CA ASP A 283 -17.16 21.02 -2.02
C ASP A 283 -15.93 21.27 -1.14
N SER A 284 -14.77 21.45 -1.76
CA SER A 284 -13.48 21.73 -1.11
C SER A 284 -13.06 20.66 -0.08
N LYS A 285 -13.30 19.37 -0.38
CA LYS A 285 -13.00 18.24 0.51
C LYS A 285 -12.10 17.19 -0.14
N PRO A 286 -11.16 16.61 0.62
CA PRO A 286 -10.48 15.39 0.22
C PRO A 286 -11.40 14.17 0.46
N TYR A 287 -11.38 13.25 -0.48
CA TYR A 287 -12.04 11.95 -0.44
C TYR A 287 -10.99 10.86 -0.51
N MET A 288 -10.92 10.02 0.50
CA MET A 288 -9.95 8.92 0.54
C MET A 288 -10.33 7.83 -0.45
N LEU A 289 -9.35 7.37 -1.23
CA LEU A 289 -9.49 6.27 -2.17
C LEU A 289 -9.03 4.95 -1.56
N GLU A 290 -7.79 4.91 -1.06
CA GLU A 290 -7.18 3.70 -0.51
C GLU A 290 -6.02 4.04 0.44
N ILE A 291 -5.61 3.03 1.22
CA ILE A 291 -4.40 3.03 2.05
C ILE A 291 -3.51 1.87 1.62
N ASN A 292 -2.28 2.17 1.22
CA ASN A 292 -1.26 1.18 0.87
C ASN A 292 -0.32 1.02 2.06
N THR A 293 -0.26 -0.17 2.65
CA THR A 293 0.50 -0.43 3.88
C THR A 293 1.95 -0.86 3.64
N VAL A 294 2.30 -1.20 2.40
CA VAL A 294 3.69 -1.40 1.96
C VAL A 294 3.89 -0.66 0.63
N PRO A 295 3.96 0.69 0.65
CA PRO A 295 4.08 1.47 -0.57
C PRO A 295 5.41 1.26 -1.27
N GLY A 296 5.44 1.50 -2.60
CA GLY A 296 6.64 1.37 -3.43
C GLY A 296 7.84 2.15 -2.92
N GLN A 297 9.01 1.52 -2.95
CA GLN A 297 10.27 2.06 -2.44
C GLN A 297 11.38 2.12 -3.52
N SER A 298 11.06 1.91 -4.80
CA SER A 298 12.06 2.10 -5.85
C SER A 298 12.47 3.58 -5.95
N GLU A 299 13.60 3.88 -6.57
CA GLU A 299 14.10 5.26 -6.72
C GLU A 299 13.06 6.22 -7.32
N ALA A 300 12.23 5.72 -8.24
CA ALA A 300 11.18 6.48 -8.90
C ALA A 300 9.84 6.45 -8.15
N SER A 301 9.73 5.68 -7.05
CA SER A 301 8.46 5.59 -6.30
C SER A 301 8.18 6.88 -5.53
N ILE A 302 6.91 7.14 -5.29
CA ILE A 302 6.41 8.37 -4.66
C ILE A 302 6.99 8.58 -3.26
N VAL A 303 6.97 7.55 -2.39
CA VAL A 303 7.45 7.71 -1.00
C VAL A 303 8.93 8.13 -0.94
N PRO A 304 9.88 7.51 -1.65
CA PRO A 304 11.25 8.01 -1.75
C PRO A 304 11.38 9.46 -2.25
N GLN A 305 10.55 9.87 -3.21
CA GLN A 305 10.51 11.27 -3.68
C GLN A 305 10.04 12.22 -2.56
N GLN A 306 8.97 11.86 -1.85
CA GLN A 306 8.42 12.63 -0.74
C GLN A 306 9.40 12.76 0.43
N VAL A 307 10.12 11.70 0.77
CA VAL A 307 11.16 11.70 1.81
C VAL A 307 12.27 12.68 1.46
N ARG A 308 12.74 12.67 0.21
CA ARG A 308 13.76 13.63 -0.26
C ARG A 308 13.22 15.07 -0.27
N ALA A 309 11.96 15.26 -0.69
CA ALA A 309 11.32 16.58 -0.68
C ALA A 309 11.13 17.15 0.74
N MET A 310 11.00 16.29 1.76
CA MET A 310 11.01 16.68 3.18
C MET A 310 12.42 17.08 3.68
N GLY A 311 13.46 16.83 2.90
CA GLY A 311 14.86 17.11 3.27
C GLY A 311 15.57 15.95 3.99
N TRP A 312 14.97 14.76 4.06
CA TRP A 312 15.60 13.55 4.59
C TRP A 312 16.24 12.74 3.46
N ASN A 313 17.31 11.99 3.80
CA ASN A 313 17.78 10.92 2.95
C ASN A 313 17.09 9.61 3.31
N LEU A 314 17.15 8.63 2.41
CA LEU A 314 16.50 7.35 2.61
C LEU A 314 17.10 6.52 3.75
N THR A 315 18.38 6.73 4.07
CA THR A 315 19.03 6.06 5.21
C THR A 315 18.43 6.51 6.53
N GLN A 316 18.18 7.82 6.69
CA GLN A 316 17.47 8.36 7.86
C GLN A 316 16.05 7.81 7.96
N PHE A 317 15.36 7.73 6.84
CA PHE A 317 13.99 7.23 6.78
C PHE A 317 13.88 5.76 7.17
N TYR A 318 14.67 4.86 6.54
CA TYR A 318 14.62 3.44 6.89
C TYR A 318 15.11 3.18 8.33
N THR A 319 16.09 3.95 8.80
CA THR A 319 16.51 3.89 10.20
C THR A 319 15.35 4.24 11.14
N ALA A 320 14.60 5.30 10.83
CA ALA A 320 13.46 5.70 11.65
C ALA A 320 12.35 4.62 11.69
N LEU A 321 12.07 3.95 10.57
CA LEU A 321 11.09 2.85 10.52
C LEU A 321 11.53 1.65 11.37
N ILE A 322 12.81 1.27 11.29
CA ILE A 322 13.34 0.14 12.07
C ILE A 322 13.37 0.50 13.56
N GLU A 323 13.80 1.71 13.92
CA GLU A 323 13.83 2.16 15.32
C GLU A 323 12.43 2.22 15.94
N ASP A 324 11.41 2.72 15.21
CA ASP A 324 10.02 2.73 15.69
C ASP A 324 9.48 1.30 15.88
N CYS A 325 9.80 0.40 14.96
CA CYS A 325 9.42 -1.02 15.04
C CYS A 325 10.02 -1.72 16.29
N LEU A 326 11.27 -1.43 16.64
CA LEU A 326 11.96 -2.05 17.79
C LEU A 326 11.51 -1.49 19.15
N GLN A 327 10.79 -0.36 19.17
CA GLN A 327 10.30 0.28 20.42
C GLN A 327 8.87 -0.16 20.76
N ASN A 328 8.15 -0.76 19.84
CA ASN A 328 6.77 -1.22 19.98
C ASN A 328 6.72 -2.73 20.22
#